data_99b558b903b973c60494e6f7a5de569f
#
_entry.id   99b558b903b973c60494e6f7a5de569f
#
_cell.length_a   1.000
_cell.length_b   1.000
_cell.length_c   1.000
_cell.angle_alpha   90.00
_cell.angle_beta   90.00
_cell.angle_gamma   90.00
#
_symmetry.space_group_name_H-M   'P 1'
#
loop_
_entity.id
_entity.type
_entity.pdbx_description
1 polymer ?
#
loop_
_entity_poly.entity_id
_entity_poly.type
_entity_poly.pdbx_seq_one_letter_code
_entity_poly.pdbx_strand_id
1 'polypeptide(L)'
;MPQTALLQAHFFNIKGVFRADFPDKPPTPFNYTGAPLTANLGTATGTRVSKIAFNSTVELVLQDTNLLTVESHPFHLHGYNFFVVGTGIGNFDPAKDPAKYNLVDPMERNTVGVPTGGWTAIRFKADNPGTNNLEIPFFF
;
A
#
# COMPACT_ATOMS: atom_id res chain seq x y z
N MET A 1 5.44 8.27 17.68
CA MET A 1 4.58 7.06 17.72
C MET A 1 3.38 7.35 18.61
N PRO A 2 2.18 6.84 18.33
CA PRO A 2 1.08 6.98 19.27
C PRO A 2 1.47 6.30 20.59
N GLN A 3 1.14 6.95 21.71
CA GLN A 3 1.43 6.40 23.06
C GLN A 3 0.63 5.13 23.36
N THR A 4 -0.39 4.84 22.58
CA THR A 4 -1.25 3.67 22.74
C THR A 4 -1.04 2.75 21.52
N ALA A 5 -0.74 1.48 21.79
CA ALA A 5 -0.61 0.48 20.73
C ALA A 5 -1.95 0.31 19.98
N LEU A 6 -1.88 0.10 18.65
CA LEU A 6 -3.06 0.02 17.79
C LEU A 6 -4.04 -1.07 18.23
N LEU A 7 -3.53 -2.24 18.61
CA LEU A 7 -4.36 -3.35 19.12
C LEU A 7 -5.05 -3.00 20.45
N GLN A 8 -4.37 -2.28 21.34
CA GLN A 8 -4.98 -1.79 22.58
C GLN A 8 -6.08 -0.78 22.29
N ALA A 9 -5.84 0.14 21.36
CA ALA A 9 -6.85 1.13 20.98
C ALA A 9 -8.10 0.46 20.42
N HIS A 10 -7.92 -0.57 19.60
CA HIS A 10 -9.03 -1.35 19.05
C HIS A 10 -9.76 -2.13 20.13
N PHE A 11 -9.03 -2.91 20.93
CA PHE A 11 -9.59 -3.78 21.97
C PHE A 11 -10.36 -2.99 23.04
N PHE A 12 -9.82 -1.87 23.49
CA PHE A 12 -10.43 -1.03 24.53
C PHE A 12 -11.31 0.10 23.96
N ASN A 13 -11.56 0.10 22.65
CA ASN A 13 -12.34 1.14 21.96
C ASN A 13 -11.90 2.57 22.29
N ILE A 14 -10.59 2.80 22.37
CA ILE A 14 -10.01 4.12 22.66
C ILE A 14 -10.19 5.03 21.46
N LYS A 15 -10.98 6.08 21.62
CA LYS A 15 -11.28 7.03 20.55
C LYS A 15 -10.09 7.95 20.27
N GLY A 16 -9.98 8.41 19.02
CA GLY A 16 -9.01 9.41 18.61
C GLY A 16 -7.61 8.88 18.23
N VAL A 17 -7.36 7.58 18.39
CA VAL A 17 -6.11 6.94 17.97
C VAL A 17 -6.07 6.73 16.46
N PHE A 18 -7.21 6.34 15.88
CA PHE A 18 -7.35 6.11 14.44
C PHE A 18 -8.04 7.31 13.78
N ARG A 19 -7.49 7.75 12.67
CA ARG A 19 -8.10 8.75 11.80
C ARG A 19 -8.46 8.10 10.47
N ALA A 20 -9.74 8.08 10.12
CA ALA A 20 -10.24 7.50 8.88
C ALA A 20 -10.16 8.53 7.73
N ASP A 21 -8.96 9.04 7.50
CA ASP A 21 -8.66 10.08 6.52
C ASP A 21 -7.40 9.76 5.68
N PHE A 22 -7.09 8.47 5.53
CA PHE A 22 -6.00 8.06 4.65
C PHE A 22 -6.38 8.42 3.20
N PRO A 23 -5.57 9.21 2.50
CA PRO A 23 -5.89 9.64 1.15
C PRO A 23 -5.77 8.48 0.15
N ASP A 24 -6.69 8.44 -0.83
CA ASP A 24 -6.69 7.44 -1.90
C ASP A 24 -5.50 7.58 -2.86
N LYS A 25 -4.89 8.75 -2.88
CA LYS A 25 -3.70 9.05 -3.68
C LYS A 25 -2.68 9.79 -2.82
N PRO A 26 -1.38 9.69 -3.12
CA PRO A 26 -0.38 10.48 -2.43
C PRO A 26 -0.74 11.97 -2.45
N PRO A 27 -0.81 12.66 -1.30
CA PRO A 27 -1.19 14.07 -1.24
C PRO A 27 -0.18 14.98 -1.93
N THR A 28 1.06 14.55 -2.03
CA THR A 28 2.10 15.21 -2.81
C THR A 28 2.51 14.27 -3.92
N PRO A 29 2.34 14.65 -5.20
CA PRO A 29 2.83 13.86 -6.32
C PRO A 29 4.34 13.65 -6.20
N PHE A 30 4.76 12.43 -6.40
CA PHE A 30 6.13 12.00 -6.20
C PHE A 30 6.71 11.56 -7.52
N ASN A 31 7.89 12.06 -7.88
CA ASN A 31 8.66 11.45 -8.96
C ASN A 31 9.58 10.40 -8.35
N TYR A 32 9.10 9.16 -8.29
CA TYR A 32 9.79 8.03 -7.64
C TYR A 32 11.09 7.64 -8.33
N THR A 33 11.24 8.02 -9.59
CA THR A 33 12.42 7.70 -10.40
C THR A 33 13.23 8.93 -10.78
N GLY A 34 12.84 10.11 -10.33
CA GLY A 34 13.50 11.38 -10.62
C GLY A 34 14.82 11.54 -9.88
N ALA A 35 15.78 12.18 -10.56
CA ALA A 35 17.04 12.62 -9.97
C ALA A 35 17.27 14.09 -10.34
N PRO A 36 17.78 14.95 -9.42
CA PRO A 36 18.02 14.66 -8.01
C PRO A 36 16.72 14.56 -7.23
N LEU A 37 16.77 13.82 -6.15
CA LEU A 37 15.67 13.75 -5.18
C LEU A 37 15.53 15.10 -4.49
N THR A 38 14.66 15.94 -5.00
CA THR A 38 14.43 17.25 -4.44
C THR A 38 13.28 17.19 -3.44
N ALA A 39 13.59 17.62 -2.24
CA ALA A 39 12.70 18.11 -1.21
C ALA A 39 11.56 17.20 -0.71
N ASN A 40 11.38 17.22 0.57
CA ASN A 40 10.25 16.69 1.33
C ASN A 40 9.99 15.19 1.21
N LEU A 41 11.03 14.41 1.44
CA LEU A 41 10.99 12.95 1.58
C LEU A 41 10.38 12.53 2.94
N GLY A 42 9.97 13.49 3.76
CA GLY A 42 9.43 13.25 5.09
C GLY A 42 8.03 12.65 5.03
N THR A 43 7.83 11.59 5.80
CA THR A 43 6.52 11.06 6.13
C THR A 43 5.92 11.80 7.32
N ALA A 44 4.62 12.06 7.29
CA ALA A 44 3.93 12.55 8.47
C ALA A 44 3.66 11.39 9.44
N THR A 45 3.98 11.60 10.73
CA THR A 45 3.64 10.63 11.77
C THR A 45 2.13 10.65 12.01
N GLY A 46 1.50 9.48 11.96
CA GLY A 46 0.06 9.37 12.23
C GLY A 46 -0.43 7.94 12.06
N THR A 47 -1.61 7.66 12.58
CA THR A 47 -2.32 6.41 12.36
C THR A 47 -3.56 6.70 11.53
N ARG A 48 -3.37 6.76 10.23
CA ARG A 48 -4.47 6.95 9.28
C ARG A 48 -4.91 5.61 8.72
N VAL A 49 -6.20 5.43 8.58
CA VAL A 49 -6.81 4.22 8.05
C VAL A 49 -7.78 4.57 6.92
N SER A 50 -7.90 3.69 5.95
CA SER A 50 -8.97 3.73 4.95
C SER A 50 -10.16 2.89 5.43
N LYS A 51 -11.37 3.39 5.18
CA LYS A 51 -12.58 2.59 5.37
C LYS A 51 -12.96 1.97 4.05
N ILE A 52 -12.96 0.66 4.01
CA ILE A 52 -13.31 -0.13 2.83
C ILE A 52 -14.67 -0.77 3.08
N ALA A 53 -15.58 -0.67 2.12
CA ALA A 53 -16.88 -1.29 2.22
C ALA A 53 -16.77 -2.82 2.20
N PHE A 54 -17.50 -3.49 3.11
CA PHE A 54 -17.52 -4.94 3.13
C PHE A 54 -17.95 -5.51 1.77
N ASN A 55 -17.28 -6.57 1.35
CA ASN A 55 -17.52 -7.27 0.08
C ASN A 55 -17.24 -6.44 -1.19
N SER A 56 -16.55 -5.31 -1.07
CA SER A 56 -16.08 -4.54 -2.22
C SER A 56 -14.82 -5.16 -2.84
N THR A 57 -14.62 -4.93 -4.12
CA THR A 57 -13.34 -5.21 -4.78
C THR A 57 -12.42 -4.00 -4.62
N VAL A 58 -11.24 -4.26 -4.11
CA VAL A 58 -10.22 -3.24 -3.88
C VAL A 58 -9.07 -3.43 -4.86
N GLU A 59 -8.63 -2.36 -5.48
CA GLU A 59 -7.36 -2.29 -6.20
C GLU A 59 -6.38 -1.46 -5.38
N LEU A 60 -5.20 -2.00 -5.17
CA LEU A 60 -4.11 -1.32 -4.49
C LEU A 60 -2.88 -1.30 -5.39
N VAL A 61 -2.34 -0.12 -5.63
CA VAL A 61 -1.08 0.07 -6.34
C VAL A 61 -0.01 0.43 -5.34
N LEU A 62 0.99 -0.41 -5.26
CA LEU A 62 2.17 -0.25 -4.42
C LEU A 62 3.29 0.32 -5.29
N GLN A 63 3.82 1.48 -4.92
CA GLN A 63 4.89 2.14 -5.64
C GLN A 63 6.13 2.19 -4.74
N ASP A 64 7.22 1.61 -5.23
CA ASP A 64 8.51 1.71 -4.57
C ASP A 64 9.26 2.98 -4.96
N THR A 65 10.10 3.47 -4.04
CA THR A 65 10.91 4.66 -4.23
C THR A 65 12.38 4.31 -4.07
N ASN A 66 13.24 4.74 -4.99
CA ASN A 66 14.69 4.59 -4.89
C ASN A 66 15.35 5.71 -4.08
N LEU A 67 14.71 6.14 -2.97
CA LEU A 67 15.11 7.38 -2.30
C LEU A 67 16.38 7.24 -1.44
N LEU A 68 16.56 6.10 -0.80
CA LEU A 68 17.68 5.87 0.12
C LEU A 68 18.56 4.72 -0.34
N THR A 69 17.94 3.59 -0.65
CA THR A 69 18.62 2.39 -1.13
C THR A 69 17.83 1.79 -2.29
N VAL A 70 18.56 1.08 -3.15
CA VAL A 70 17.99 0.42 -4.34
C VAL A 70 17.57 -0.99 -3.92
N GLU A 71 16.38 -1.13 -3.34
CA GLU A 71 15.88 -2.39 -2.80
C GLU A 71 14.48 -2.70 -3.32
N SER A 72 14.16 -3.97 -3.45
CA SER A 72 12.78 -4.42 -3.66
C SER A 72 12.17 -4.77 -2.30
N HIS A 73 10.92 -4.38 -2.09
CA HIS A 73 10.25 -4.61 -0.83
C HIS A 73 9.19 -5.70 -0.93
N PRO A 74 9.24 -6.75 -0.08
CA PRO A 74 8.13 -7.69 0.03
C PRO A 74 6.96 -7.01 0.74
N PHE A 75 5.76 -7.29 0.24
CA PHE A 75 4.53 -6.75 0.76
C PHE A 75 3.58 -7.89 1.09
N HIS A 76 3.09 -7.93 2.33
CA HIS A 76 2.14 -8.91 2.80
C HIS A 76 0.85 -8.24 3.27
N LEU A 77 -0.29 -8.78 2.86
CA LEU A 77 -1.60 -8.32 3.30
C LEU A 77 -2.19 -9.32 4.28
N HIS A 78 -2.31 -8.89 5.54
CA HIS A 78 -2.90 -9.71 6.57
C HIS A 78 -4.40 -9.99 6.32
N GLY A 79 -4.77 -11.25 6.46
CA GLY A 79 -6.17 -11.67 6.39
C GLY A 79 -6.74 -11.81 4.98
N TYR A 80 -5.93 -11.65 3.93
CA TYR A 80 -6.36 -11.76 2.54
C TYR A 80 -5.36 -12.48 1.67
N ASN A 81 -5.88 -13.24 0.71
CA ASN A 81 -5.20 -13.47 -0.54
C ASN A 81 -5.58 -12.37 -1.53
N PHE A 82 -4.73 -12.10 -2.48
CA PHE A 82 -4.94 -11.12 -3.53
C PHE A 82 -4.43 -11.62 -4.88
N PHE A 83 -4.95 -11.06 -5.95
CA PHE A 83 -4.48 -11.32 -7.30
C PHE A 83 -3.49 -10.24 -7.71
N VAL A 84 -2.31 -10.66 -8.19
CA VAL A 84 -1.32 -9.75 -8.77
C VAL A 84 -1.72 -9.49 -10.21
N VAL A 85 -2.26 -8.31 -10.47
CA VAL A 85 -2.79 -7.95 -11.79
C VAL A 85 -1.78 -7.23 -12.67
N GLY A 86 -0.77 -6.60 -12.09
CA GLY A 86 0.25 -5.90 -12.88
C GLY A 86 1.49 -5.58 -12.08
N THR A 87 2.60 -5.42 -12.78
CA THR A 87 3.87 -4.92 -12.26
C THR A 87 4.59 -4.15 -13.34
N GLY A 88 5.41 -3.19 -12.95
CA GLY A 88 6.18 -2.38 -13.91
C GLY A 88 7.32 -1.63 -13.24
N ILE A 89 8.17 -1.06 -14.06
CA ILE A 89 9.28 -0.20 -13.64
C ILE A 89 8.92 1.26 -13.93
N GLY A 90 9.40 2.16 -13.12
CA GLY A 90 9.10 3.59 -13.20
C GLY A 90 7.86 3.97 -12.39
N ASN A 91 7.38 5.18 -12.62
CA ASN A 91 6.18 5.68 -11.96
C ASN A 91 4.93 5.04 -12.58
N PHE A 92 4.01 4.61 -11.72
CA PHE A 92 2.71 4.13 -12.17
C PHE A 92 1.91 5.25 -12.86
N ASP A 93 1.44 4.99 -14.07
CA ASP A 93 0.55 5.89 -14.82
C ASP A 93 -0.87 5.33 -14.79
N PRO A 94 -1.79 5.94 -14.01
CA PRO A 94 -3.15 5.45 -13.87
C PRO A 94 -3.97 5.52 -15.16
N ALA A 95 -3.51 6.25 -16.17
CA ALA A 95 -4.18 6.33 -17.46
C ALA A 95 -3.72 5.25 -18.45
N LYS A 96 -2.52 4.70 -18.28
CA LYS A 96 -1.90 3.78 -19.25
C LYS A 96 -1.67 2.39 -18.71
N ASP A 97 -1.19 2.28 -17.45
CA ASP A 97 -0.73 1.00 -16.92
C ASP A 97 -1.87 0.00 -16.66
N PRO A 98 -3.09 0.39 -16.27
CA PRO A 98 -4.19 -0.56 -16.15
C PRO A 98 -4.53 -1.33 -17.43
N ALA A 99 -4.24 -0.77 -18.60
CA ALA A 99 -4.43 -1.45 -19.87
C ALA A 99 -3.48 -2.66 -20.07
N LYS A 100 -2.41 -2.75 -19.28
CA LYS A 100 -1.41 -3.82 -19.32
C LYS A 100 -1.68 -4.93 -18.30
N TYR A 101 -2.73 -4.80 -17.50
CA TYR A 101 -3.03 -5.76 -16.44
C TYR A 101 -3.39 -7.14 -17.01
N ASN A 102 -2.86 -8.17 -16.35
CA ASN A 102 -3.33 -9.54 -16.57
C ASN A 102 -4.64 -9.75 -15.80
N LEU A 103 -5.75 -9.72 -16.49
CA LEU A 103 -7.09 -9.93 -15.94
C LEU A 103 -7.69 -11.30 -16.32
N VAL A 104 -6.92 -12.13 -17.02
CA VAL A 104 -7.38 -13.45 -17.49
C VAL A 104 -7.01 -14.54 -16.49
N ASP A 105 -5.73 -14.59 -16.11
CA ASP A 105 -5.17 -15.59 -15.21
C ASP A 105 -4.16 -14.97 -14.22
N PRO A 106 -4.55 -13.94 -13.45
CA PRO A 106 -3.66 -13.33 -12.50
C PRO A 106 -3.29 -14.31 -11.38
N MET A 107 -2.03 -14.25 -10.93
CA MET A 107 -1.55 -15.12 -9.87
C MET A 107 -2.13 -14.71 -8.51
N GLU A 108 -2.71 -15.68 -7.80
CA GLU A 108 -3.14 -15.49 -6.41
C GLU A 108 -1.94 -15.61 -5.46
N ARG A 109 -1.81 -14.66 -4.55
CA ARG A 109 -0.73 -14.54 -3.55
C ARG A 109 -1.27 -13.94 -2.26
N ASN A 110 -0.52 -14.07 -1.17
CA ASN A 110 -0.67 -13.29 0.06
C ASN A 110 0.53 -12.39 0.33
N THR A 111 1.59 -12.58 -0.44
CA THR A 111 2.83 -11.80 -0.39
C THR A 111 3.32 -11.56 -1.82
N VAL A 112 3.76 -10.35 -2.10
CA VAL A 112 4.28 -9.97 -3.41
C VAL A 112 5.46 -9.02 -3.25
N GLY A 113 6.44 -9.10 -4.16
CA GLY A 113 7.51 -8.12 -4.26
C GLY A 113 7.05 -6.85 -5.00
N VAL A 114 7.47 -5.70 -4.50
CA VAL A 114 7.41 -4.44 -5.25
C VAL A 114 8.81 -4.20 -5.80
N PRO A 115 8.98 -4.16 -7.13
CA PRO A 115 10.30 -4.03 -7.72
C PRO A 115 10.90 -2.65 -7.45
N THR A 116 12.20 -2.63 -7.30
CA THR A 116 12.98 -1.41 -7.12
C THR A 116 12.65 -0.37 -8.18
N GLY A 117 12.28 0.85 -7.73
CA GLY A 117 11.91 1.95 -8.64
C GLY A 117 10.73 1.61 -9.55
N GLY A 118 9.86 0.74 -9.10
CA GLY A 118 8.73 0.27 -9.86
C GLY A 118 7.46 0.14 -9.02
N TRP A 119 6.50 -0.56 -9.54
CA TRP A 119 5.19 -0.71 -8.92
C TRP A 119 4.62 -2.12 -9.09
N THR A 120 3.73 -2.47 -8.19
CA THR A 120 2.92 -3.68 -8.25
C THR A 120 1.46 -3.35 -7.95
N ALA A 121 0.56 -3.79 -8.82
CA ALA A 121 -0.88 -3.65 -8.65
C ALA A 121 -1.49 -4.97 -8.22
N ILE A 122 -2.26 -4.93 -7.14
CA ILE A 122 -2.98 -6.09 -6.60
C ILE A 122 -4.47 -5.81 -6.51
N ARG A 123 -5.29 -6.87 -6.62
CA ARG A 123 -6.74 -6.81 -6.39
C ARG A 123 -7.16 -7.87 -5.40
N PHE A 124 -8.04 -7.50 -4.49
CA PHE A 124 -8.61 -8.44 -3.52
C PHE A 124 -10.07 -8.07 -3.22
N LYS A 125 -10.77 -9.02 -2.62
CA LYS A 125 -12.13 -8.81 -2.13
C LYS A 125 -12.08 -8.54 -0.63
N ALA A 126 -12.69 -7.45 -0.19
CA ALA A 126 -12.72 -7.04 1.21
C ALA A 126 -13.85 -7.78 1.96
N ASP A 127 -13.74 -9.10 2.09
CA ASP A 127 -14.75 -9.99 2.68
C ASP A 127 -14.38 -10.48 4.10
N ASN A 128 -13.26 -10.04 4.64
CA ASN A 128 -12.85 -10.31 6.01
C ASN A 128 -13.09 -9.07 6.88
N PRO A 129 -14.21 -9.02 7.65
CA PRO A 129 -14.52 -7.85 8.47
C PRO A 129 -13.54 -7.72 9.63
N GLY A 130 -13.09 -6.51 9.90
CA GLY A 130 -12.16 -6.21 11.00
C GLY A 130 -11.16 -5.13 10.66
N THR A 131 -10.20 -4.95 11.55
CA THR A 131 -9.05 -4.07 11.32
C THR A 131 -7.92 -4.92 10.75
N ASN A 132 -7.77 -4.91 9.43
CA ASN A 132 -6.66 -5.57 8.77
C ASN A 132 -5.52 -4.59 8.58
N ASN A 133 -4.34 -4.97 9.02
CA ASN A 133 -3.14 -4.17 8.86
C ASN A 133 -2.44 -4.55 7.57
N LEU A 134 -2.02 -3.53 6.86
CA LEU A 134 -1.08 -3.65 5.77
C LEU A 134 0.32 -3.59 6.38
N GLU A 135 1.07 -4.67 6.33
CA GLU A 135 2.44 -4.68 6.82
C GLU A 135 3.42 -4.74 5.66
N ILE A 136 4.30 -3.75 5.65
CA ILE A 136 5.55 -3.83 4.93
C ILE A 136 6.57 -4.30 5.96
N PRO A 137 7.10 -5.51 5.89
CA PRO A 137 8.18 -5.91 6.78
C PRO A 137 9.40 -5.06 6.44
N PHE A 138 9.64 -4.03 7.23
CA PHE A 138 10.90 -3.31 7.20
C PHE A 138 11.93 -4.16 7.92
N PHE A 139 12.79 -4.79 7.18
CA PHE A 139 14.08 -5.24 7.70
C PHE A 139 15.05 -4.08 7.53
N PHE A 140 15.47 -3.48 8.65
CA PHE A 140 16.64 -2.60 8.71
C PHE A 140 17.89 -3.43 8.89
#